data_e6fddf6857ea472dfe9b1c4bb81f397c
#
_entry.id   e6fddf6857ea472dfe9b1c4bb81f397c
#
_cell.length_a   1.000
_cell.length_b   1.000
_cell.length_c   1.000
_cell.angle_alpha   90.00
_cell.angle_beta   90.00
_cell.angle_gamma   90.00
#
_symmetry.space_group_name_H-M   'P 1'
#
loop_
_entity.id
_entity.type
_entity.pdbx_description
1 polymer ?
#
loop_
_entity_poly.entity_id
_entity_poly.type
_entity_poly.pdbx_seq_one_letter_code
_entity_poly.pdbx_strand_id
1 'polypeptide(L)'
;NLNFSNLSKKELAKIFSGNVLPEGSSTIAQAYAGHQFGHFTMLGDGRAVLLGEHLVNKNKRFDIQFKGSGKTSFSRSGDGRAVLGPMLREYIISEAIHALNIPTTRSLAVISTGEKVVRENLLPGAILTRVASSHIRVGTFQYIAAKQNIDDLNTLVNYTIDRHYPEIQTSNNKALDLLNLVMEKQCQLVVNWMRVGFIHGVMNTDNMAISGETIDYGPCAFMDHYDPKTVFSSIDRFG
;
A
#
# COMPACT_ATOMS: atom_id res chain seq x y z
N ASN A 1 19.95 -0.13 4.25
CA ASN A 1 19.91 0.70 5.44
C ASN A 1 19.79 2.17 5.02
N LEU A 2 18.62 2.77 5.22
CA LEU A 2 18.40 4.20 5.00
C LEU A 2 19.23 4.96 6.04
N ASN A 3 20.40 5.45 5.64
CA ASN A 3 21.30 6.12 6.59
C ASN A 3 20.96 7.61 6.69
N PHE A 4 20.16 7.95 7.69
CA PHE A 4 19.80 9.34 8.00
C PHE A 4 20.64 9.95 9.14
N SER A 5 21.66 9.23 9.65
CA SER A 5 22.42 9.63 10.83
C SER A 5 23.14 10.99 10.70
N ASN A 6 23.43 11.40 9.47
CA ASN A 6 24.14 12.65 9.19
C ASN A 6 23.21 13.83 8.87
N LEU A 7 21.88 13.61 8.88
CA LEU A 7 20.90 14.64 8.54
C LEU A 7 20.36 15.31 9.80
N SER A 8 20.28 16.63 9.78
CA SER A 8 19.60 17.40 10.82
C SER A 8 18.09 17.13 10.82
N LYS A 9 17.43 17.39 11.96
CA LYS A 9 15.95 17.30 12.06
C LYS A 9 15.24 18.16 11.00
N LYS A 10 15.82 19.31 10.62
CA LYS A 10 15.27 20.21 9.62
C LYS A 10 15.36 19.62 8.21
N GLU A 11 16.44 18.94 7.88
CA GLU A 11 16.62 18.25 6.60
C GLU A 11 15.68 17.05 6.50
N LEU A 12 15.59 16.24 7.56
CA LEU A 12 14.64 15.13 7.63
C LEU A 12 13.20 15.62 7.46
N ALA A 13 12.81 16.71 8.12
CA ALA A 13 11.49 17.31 7.97
C ALA A 13 11.21 17.72 6.52
N LYS A 14 12.17 18.29 5.81
CA LYS A 14 12.03 18.68 4.39
C LYS A 14 11.88 17.46 3.48
N ILE A 15 12.66 16.40 3.72
CA ILE A 15 12.59 15.17 2.94
C ILE A 15 11.24 14.49 3.15
N PHE A 16 10.86 14.21 4.39
CA PHE A 16 9.64 13.47 4.71
C PHE A 16 8.34 14.27 4.50
N SER A 17 8.44 15.58 4.33
CA SER A 17 7.32 16.42 3.87
C SER A 17 7.22 16.54 2.34
N GLY A 18 8.16 15.93 1.60
CA GLY A 18 8.18 15.98 0.14
C GLY A 18 8.65 17.32 -0.44
N ASN A 19 9.15 18.26 0.39
CA ASN A 19 9.70 19.55 -0.07
C ASN A 19 11.10 19.43 -0.67
N VAL A 20 11.80 18.35 -0.36
CA VAL A 20 13.09 17.98 -0.96
C VAL A 20 13.02 16.50 -1.28
N LEU A 21 13.19 16.13 -2.53
CA LEU A 21 13.26 14.73 -2.93
C LEU A 21 14.69 14.20 -2.73
N PRO A 22 14.85 12.98 -2.22
CA PRO A 22 16.15 12.31 -2.20
C PRO A 22 16.73 12.18 -3.60
N GLU A 23 18.04 12.25 -3.71
CA GLU A 23 18.74 12.01 -4.98
C GLU A 23 18.39 10.63 -5.55
N GLY A 24 18.20 10.57 -6.87
CA GLY A 24 17.78 9.34 -7.57
C GLY A 24 16.28 9.05 -7.48
N SER A 25 15.47 9.91 -6.86
CA SER A 25 14.01 9.74 -6.86
C SER A 25 13.44 9.89 -8.27
N SER A 26 12.53 8.98 -8.64
CA SER A 26 11.71 9.06 -9.86
C SER A 26 10.25 8.85 -9.48
N THR A 27 9.54 9.96 -9.28
CA THR A 27 8.21 9.95 -8.68
C THR A 27 7.13 9.50 -9.65
N ILE A 28 6.31 8.54 -9.23
CA ILE A 28 5.13 8.09 -9.97
C ILE A 28 3.92 7.95 -9.05
N ALA A 29 2.73 8.23 -9.58
CA ALA A 29 1.47 7.78 -9.00
C ALA A 29 1.04 6.51 -9.73
N GLN A 30 0.86 5.41 -8.99
CA GLN A 30 0.60 4.10 -9.58
C GLN A 30 -0.88 3.96 -9.95
N ALA A 31 -1.13 3.33 -11.11
CA ALA A 31 -2.47 2.98 -11.57
C ALA A 31 -2.88 1.60 -11.07
N TYR A 32 -4.11 1.45 -10.63
CA TYR A 32 -4.74 0.19 -10.28
C TYR A 32 -6.25 0.29 -10.43
N ALA A 33 -6.95 -0.83 -10.34
CA ALA A 33 -8.41 -0.89 -10.32
C ALA A 33 -8.88 -1.61 -9.06
N GLY A 34 -10.15 -1.49 -8.75
CA GLY A 34 -10.77 -2.18 -7.63
C GLY A 34 -12.29 -2.22 -7.78
N HIS A 35 -12.96 -2.99 -6.93
CA HIS A 35 -14.41 -3.11 -6.91
C HIS A 35 -14.98 -2.26 -5.77
N GLN A 36 -15.03 -0.94 -5.98
CA GLN A 36 -15.60 -0.03 -4.98
C GLN A 36 -17.13 -0.18 -4.94
N PHE A 37 -17.67 -0.52 -3.77
CA PHE A 37 -19.11 -0.78 -3.58
C PHE A 37 -19.67 -1.81 -4.59
N GLY A 38 -18.89 -2.84 -4.93
CA GLY A 38 -19.27 -3.86 -5.89
C GLY A 38 -19.10 -3.49 -7.36
N HIS A 39 -18.71 -2.25 -7.67
CA HIS A 39 -18.54 -1.77 -9.04
C HIS A 39 -17.06 -1.68 -9.44
N PHE A 40 -16.70 -2.30 -10.56
CA PHE A 40 -15.35 -2.17 -11.10
C PHE A 40 -15.04 -0.71 -11.41
N THR A 41 -13.96 -0.20 -10.83
CA THR A 41 -13.57 1.20 -10.92
C THR A 41 -12.08 1.31 -11.21
N MET A 42 -11.76 2.11 -12.24
CA MET A 42 -10.38 2.50 -12.54
C MET A 42 -9.94 3.53 -11.50
N LEU A 43 -8.92 3.19 -10.76
CA LEU A 43 -8.40 3.95 -9.63
C LEU A 43 -6.94 4.33 -9.87
N GLY A 44 -6.25 4.61 -8.80
CA GLY A 44 -4.83 4.86 -8.72
C GLY A 44 -4.49 5.59 -7.44
N ASP A 45 -3.22 5.90 -7.25
CA ASP A 45 -2.71 6.61 -6.09
C ASP A 45 -3.19 8.07 -6.06
N GLY A 46 -4.45 8.29 -5.70
CA GLY A 46 -5.07 9.63 -5.66
C GLY A 46 -4.53 10.55 -4.57
N ARG A 47 -3.76 10.03 -3.63
CA ARG A 47 -3.10 10.77 -2.55
C ARG A 47 -1.77 10.17 -2.13
N ALA A 48 -1.20 9.30 -2.96
CA ALA A 48 0.08 8.69 -2.70
C ALA A 48 1.00 8.87 -3.91
N VAL A 49 2.31 8.92 -3.65
CA VAL A 49 3.35 9.06 -4.67
C VAL A 49 4.50 8.14 -4.29
N LEU A 50 4.80 7.18 -5.17
CA LEU A 50 6.02 6.40 -5.06
C LEU A 50 7.21 7.31 -5.39
N LEU A 51 8.22 7.36 -4.51
CA LEU A 51 9.44 8.12 -4.74
C LEU A 51 10.45 7.35 -5.58
N GLY A 52 10.39 6.03 -5.49
CA GLY A 52 11.32 5.12 -6.12
C GLY A 52 11.59 3.91 -5.24
N GLU A 53 12.64 3.17 -5.59
CA GLU A 53 13.04 1.94 -4.91
C GLU A 53 14.36 2.15 -4.16
N HIS A 54 14.40 1.80 -2.89
CA HIS A 54 15.63 1.76 -2.11
C HIS A 54 16.30 0.39 -2.25
N LEU A 55 17.49 0.37 -2.81
CA LEU A 55 18.29 -0.84 -2.99
C LEU A 55 19.13 -1.12 -1.76
N VAL A 56 18.84 -2.19 -1.03
CA VAL A 56 19.65 -2.65 0.10
C VAL A 56 20.85 -3.46 -0.40
N ASN A 57 20.62 -4.30 -1.42
CA ASN A 57 21.63 -5.06 -2.15
C ASN A 57 21.05 -5.46 -3.52
N LYS A 58 21.79 -6.24 -4.31
CA LYS A 58 21.37 -6.65 -5.67
C LYS A 58 20.00 -7.34 -5.71
N ASN A 59 19.62 -8.04 -4.64
CA ASN A 59 18.42 -8.88 -4.61
C ASN A 59 17.34 -8.36 -3.66
N LYS A 60 17.57 -7.25 -2.94
CA LYS A 60 16.64 -6.73 -1.97
C LYS A 60 16.43 -5.24 -2.16
N ARG A 61 15.21 -4.88 -2.53
CA ARG A 61 14.76 -3.51 -2.75
C ARG A 61 13.40 -3.29 -2.11
N PHE A 62 13.14 -2.05 -1.72
CA PHE A 62 11.89 -1.64 -1.13
C PHE A 62 11.38 -0.37 -1.82
N ASP A 63 10.08 -0.32 -2.04
CA ASP A 63 9.40 0.90 -2.43
C ASP A 63 9.36 1.89 -1.28
N ILE A 64 9.62 3.16 -1.58
CA ILE A 64 9.40 4.29 -0.67
C ILE A 64 8.27 5.14 -1.25
N GLN A 65 7.18 5.27 -0.51
CA GLN A 65 5.98 5.96 -0.96
C GLN A 65 5.53 7.01 0.06
N PHE A 66 5.18 8.22 -0.39
CA PHE A 66 4.46 9.19 0.42
C PHE A 66 2.95 9.03 0.26
N LYS A 67 2.21 9.11 1.37
CA LYS A 67 0.75 9.13 1.40
C LYS A 67 0.27 10.41 2.06
N GLY A 68 -0.56 11.17 1.35
CA GLY A 68 -1.11 12.45 1.82
C GLY A 68 -0.32 13.68 1.37
N SER A 69 0.60 13.53 0.41
CA SER A 69 1.53 14.59 -0.02
C SER A 69 0.93 15.59 -1.03
N GLY A 70 -0.30 15.39 -1.47
CA GLY A 70 -0.97 16.29 -2.41
C GLY A 70 -1.58 15.60 -3.61
N LYS A 71 -2.03 16.38 -4.57
CA LYS A 71 -2.72 15.90 -5.78
C LYS A 71 -1.82 15.09 -6.70
N THR A 72 -2.40 14.06 -7.28
CA THR A 72 -1.86 13.28 -8.39
C THR A 72 -2.85 13.26 -9.55
N SER A 73 -2.48 12.65 -10.68
CA SER A 73 -3.39 12.42 -11.81
C SER A 73 -4.62 11.57 -11.45
N PHE A 74 -4.58 10.83 -10.33
CA PHE A 74 -5.67 9.98 -9.86
C PHE A 74 -6.51 10.59 -8.73
N SER A 75 -6.27 11.84 -8.34
CA SER A 75 -6.98 12.46 -7.20
C SER A 75 -8.45 12.78 -7.48
N ARG A 76 -8.88 12.75 -8.75
CA ARG A 76 -10.24 13.13 -9.16
C ARG A 76 -10.58 14.55 -8.63
N SER A 77 -11.67 14.70 -7.87
CA SER A 77 -12.04 15.94 -7.19
C SER A 77 -11.35 16.13 -5.83
N GLY A 78 -10.57 15.14 -5.36
CA GLY A 78 -9.90 15.20 -4.06
C GLY A 78 -8.70 16.14 -4.03
N ASP A 79 -8.29 16.53 -2.82
CA ASP A 79 -7.12 17.39 -2.59
C ASP A 79 -5.78 16.61 -2.53
N GLY A 80 -5.84 15.28 -2.54
CA GLY A 80 -4.67 14.41 -2.42
C GLY A 80 -3.98 14.46 -1.06
N ARG A 81 -4.54 15.15 -0.09
CA ARG A 81 -3.99 15.35 1.25
C ARG A 81 -4.52 14.33 2.24
N ALA A 82 -3.84 14.14 3.35
CA ALA A 82 -4.27 13.31 4.45
C ALA A 82 -4.29 14.09 5.77
N VAL A 83 -5.19 13.70 6.65
CA VAL A 83 -5.24 14.25 8.01
C VAL A 83 -4.41 13.39 8.97
N LEU A 84 -3.91 13.99 10.04
CA LEU A 84 -2.97 13.39 10.98
C LEU A 84 -3.49 12.10 11.62
N GLY A 85 -4.74 12.07 12.07
CA GLY A 85 -5.33 10.92 12.75
C GLY A 85 -5.23 9.60 11.96
N PRO A 86 -5.75 9.53 10.71
CA PRO A 86 -5.59 8.37 9.85
C PRO A 86 -4.14 7.97 9.56
N MET A 87 -3.21 8.93 9.44
CA MET A 87 -1.80 8.62 9.21
C MET A 87 -1.13 8.01 10.44
N LEU A 88 -1.45 8.51 11.63
CA LEU A 88 -0.99 7.92 12.89
C LEU A 88 -1.60 6.53 13.11
N ARG A 89 -2.89 6.34 12.79
CA ARG A 89 -3.52 5.01 12.89
C ARG A 89 -2.81 4.01 11.97
N GLU A 90 -2.58 4.36 10.72
CA GLU A 90 -1.86 3.48 9.79
C GLU A 90 -0.44 3.17 10.29
N TYR A 91 0.28 4.17 10.80
CA TYR A 91 1.59 3.98 11.42
C TYR A 91 1.54 2.98 12.58
N ILE A 92 0.67 3.19 13.54
CA ILE A 92 0.57 2.36 14.74
C ILE A 92 0.18 0.92 14.38
N ILE A 93 -0.85 0.77 13.53
CA ILE A 93 -1.36 -0.56 13.18
C ILE A 93 -0.37 -1.32 12.30
N SER A 94 0.26 -0.70 11.31
CA SER A 94 1.24 -1.38 10.46
C SER A 94 2.44 -1.89 11.28
N GLU A 95 2.93 -1.10 12.23
CA GLU A 95 4.03 -1.51 13.10
C GLU A 95 3.60 -2.57 14.12
N ALA A 96 2.36 -2.52 14.63
CA ALA A 96 1.79 -3.57 15.47
C ALA A 96 1.66 -4.90 14.72
N ILE A 97 1.11 -4.90 13.50
CA ILE A 97 0.99 -6.08 12.63
C ILE A 97 2.38 -6.67 12.33
N HIS A 98 3.37 -5.81 12.07
CA HIS A 98 4.75 -6.26 11.91
C HIS A 98 5.31 -6.93 13.17
N ALA A 99 5.08 -6.34 14.35
CA ALA A 99 5.51 -6.90 15.63
C ALA A 99 4.85 -8.25 15.96
N LEU A 100 3.67 -8.51 15.41
CA LEU A 100 2.97 -9.80 15.45
C LEU A 100 3.50 -10.83 14.43
N ASN A 101 4.57 -10.50 13.70
CA ASN A 101 5.17 -11.30 12.63
C ASN A 101 4.20 -11.59 11.48
N ILE A 102 3.34 -10.64 11.16
CA ILE A 102 2.42 -10.71 10.02
C ILE A 102 2.97 -9.81 8.90
N PRO A 103 3.06 -10.30 7.65
CA PRO A 103 3.54 -9.51 6.53
C PRO A 103 2.73 -8.22 6.35
N THR A 104 3.42 -7.09 6.25
CA THR A 104 2.79 -5.78 6.14
C THR A 104 3.73 -4.74 5.54
N THR A 105 3.17 -3.75 4.87
CA THR A 105 3.88 -2.51 4.61
C THR A 105 4.28 -1.86 5.93
N ARG A 106 5.44 -1.21 5.95
CA ARG A 106 6.00 -0.54 7.13
C ARG A 106 5.77 0.97 7.03
N SER A 107 5.73 1.60 8.19
CA SER A 107 5.61 3.05 8.31
C SER A 107 6.91 3.62 8.86
N LEU A 108 7.62 4.39 8.02
CA LEU A 108 8.92 4.96 8.42
C LEU A 108 8.78 6.25 9.21
N ALA A 109 7.85 7.12 8.79
CA ALA A 109 7.64 8.42 9.42
C ALA A 109 6.22 8.94 9.18
N VAL A 110 5.71 9.72 10.14
CA VAL A 110 4.55 10.59 9.97
C VAL A 110 5.00 12.02 10.26
N ILE A 111 4.77 12.92 9.32
CA ILE A 111 5.14 14.32 9.43
C ILE A 111 3.88 15.18 9.38
N SER A 112 3.70 16.06 10.37
CA SER A 112 2.69 17.13 10.30
C SER A 112 3.12 18.17 9.27
N THR A 113 2.23 18.53 8.35
CA THR A 113 2.53 19.52 7.29
C THR A 113 2.47 20.96 7.79
N GLY A 114 1.93 21.21 8.98
CA GLY A 114 1.62 22.54 9.47
C GLY A 114 0.37 23.17 8.83
N GLU A 115 -0.16 22.56 7.78
CA GLU A 115 -1.37 23.02 7.08
C GLU A 115 -2.62 22.33 7.65
N LYS A 116 -3.77 22.98 7.46
CA LYS A 116 -5.07 22.40 7.75
C LYS A 116 -5.66 21.76 6.49
N VAL A 117 -6.30 20.62 6.68
CA VAL A 117 -6.99 19.88 5.62
C VAL A 117 -8.49 19.93 5.91
N VAL A 118 -9.27 20.36 4.92
CA VAL A 118 -10.73 20.45 5.03
C VAL A 118 -11.31 19.04 4.87
N ARG A 119 -12.09 18.62 5.88
CA ARG A 119 -12.97 17.44 5.85
C ARG A 119 -14.34 17.92 6.38
N GLU A 120 -15.00 17.20 7.26
CA GLU A 120 -16.14 17.74 7.99
C GLU A 120 -15.74 18.94 8.86
N ASN A 121 -14.49 18.92 9.33
CA ASN A 121 -13.84 19.99 10.08
C ASN A 121 -12.45 20.30 9.51
N LEU A 122 -11.87 21.42 9.94
CA LEU A 122 -10.47 21.77 9.67
C LEU A 122 -9.54 20.97 10.58
N LEU A 123 -8.88 19.97 10.02
CA LEU A 123 -8.01 19.04 10.74
C LEU A 123 -6.53 19.23 10.37
N PRO A 124 -5.59 18.91 11.29
CA PRO A 124 -4.15 18.95 10.96
C PRO A 124 -3.81 18.01 9.80
N GLY A 125 -3.07 18.51 8.81
CA GLY A 125 -2.55 17.72 7.70
C GLY A 125 -1.29 16.95 8.09
N ALA A 126 -1.10 15.78 7.46
CA ALA A 126 0.09 14.97 7.64
C ALA A 126 0.43 14.15 6.39
N ILE A 127 1.70 13.75 6.32
CA ILE A 127 2.23 12.83 5.30
C ILE A 127 2.80 11.61 6.02
N LEU A 128 2.40 10.43 5.56
CA LEU A 128 2.98 9.15 5.98
C LEU A 128 3.99 8.69 4.93
N THR A 129 5.16 8.27 5.37
CA THR A 129 6.14 7.55 4.53
C THR A 129 5.98 6.06 4.72
N ARG A 130 5.55 5.37 3.67
CA ARG A 130 5.46 3.91 3.60
C ARG A 130 6.72 3.29 3.04
N VAL A 131 7.04 2.10 3.51
CA VAL A 131 8.07 1.22 2.97
C VAL A 131 7.45 -0.16 2.74
N ALA A 132 7.59 -0.70 1.54
CA ALA A 132 7.00 -1.98 1.17
C ALA A 132 7.94 -2.78 0.28
N SER A 133 7.77 -4.09 0.19
CA SER A 133 8.44 -4.91 -0.83
C SER A 133 8.06 -4.47 -2.24
N SER A 134 6.81 -4.10 -2.45
CA SER A 134 6.31 -3.25 -3.53
C SER A 134 4.89 -2.77 -3.22
N HIS A 135 4.43 -1.78 -4.01
CA HIS A 135 3.05 -1.33 -3.98
C HIS A 135 2.23 -1.88 -5.16
N ILE A 136 2.73 -2.90 -5.85
CA ILE A 136 1.97 -3.61 -6.89
C ILE A 136 0.82 -4.36 -6.21
N ARG A 137 -0.39 -4.18 -6.72
CA ARG A 137 -1.62 -4.75 -6.19
C ARG A 137 -2.24 -5.73 -7.18
N VAL A 138 -3.11 -6.59 -6.72
CA VAL A 138 -3.97 -7.38 -7.63
C VAL A 138 -4.72 -6.44 -8.58
N GLY A 139 -5.19 -5.30 -8.07
CA GLY A 139 -5.82 -4.24 -8.85
C GLY A 139 -4.95 -3.63 -9.95
N THR A 140 -3.61 -3.69 -9.86
CA THR A 140 -2.70 -3.24 -10.92
C THR A 140 -2.85 -4.12 -12.17
N PHE A 141 -2.95 -5.44 -11.97
CA PHE A 141 -3.21 -6.39 -13.08
C PHE A 141 -4.58 -6.17 -13.69
N GLN A 142 -5.61 -5.94 -12.86
CA GLN A 142 -6.95 -5.64 -13.34
C GLN A 142 -7.01 -4.35 -14.16
N TYR A 143 -6.26 -3.32 -13.75
CA TYR A 143 -6.16 -2.06 -14.49
C TYR A 143 -5.61 -2.27 -15.90
N ILE A 144 -4.51 -3.03 -16.02
CA ILE A 144 -3.88 -3.30 -17.32
C ILE A 144 -4.75 -4.24 -18.15
N ALA A 145 -5.33 -5.29 -17.56
CA ALA A 145 -6.23 -6.20 -18.25
C ALA A 145 -7.45 -5.48 -18.86
N ALA A 146 -8.02 -4.50 -18.13
CA ALA A 146 -9.13 -3.70 -18.61
C ALA A 146 -8.78 -2.82 -19.84
N LYS A 147 -7.51 -2.54 -20.06
CA LYS A 147 -7.01 -1.84 -21.26
C LYS A 147 -6.84 -2.77 -22.48
N GLN A 148 -7.04 -4.08 -22.30
CA GLN A 148 -6.92 -5.10 -23.33
C GLN A 148 -5.55 -5.12 -24.04
N ASN A 149 -4.48 -4.64 -23.38
CA ASN A 149 -3.11 -4.70 -23.87
C ASN A 149 -2.40 -5.91 -23.25
N ILE A 150 -2.29 -6.98 -24.03
CA ILE A 150 -1.67 -8.24 -23.57
C ILE A 150 -0.16 -8.11 -23.37
N ASP A 151 0.52 -7.26 -24.12
CA ASP A 151 1.97 -7.07 -24.00
C ASP A 151 2.32 -6.33 -22.71
N ASP A 152 1.55 -5.31 -22.34
CA ASP A 152 1.72 -4.64 -21.05
C ASP A 152 1.42 -5.59 -19.88
N LEU A 153 0.40 -6.45 -20.02
CA LEU A 153 0.06 -7.44 -19.00
C LEU A 153 1.18 -8.46 -18.83
N ASN A 154 1.74 -8.97 -19.93
CA ASN A 154 2.89 -9.88 -19.91
C ASN A 154 4.12 -9.21 -19.31
N THR A 155 4.34 -7.93 -19.61
CA THR A 155 5.43 -7.14 -19.02
C THR A 155 5.27 -7.04 -17.51
N LEU A 156 4.06 -6.75 -17.02
CA LEU A 156 3.77 -6.70 -15.58
C LEU A 156 3.94 -8.07 -14.91
N VAL A 157 3.48 -9.15 -15.54
CA VAL A 157 3.68 -10.53 -15.05
C VAL A 157 5.17 -10.83 -14.88
N ASN A 158 5.97 -10.61 -15.92
CA ASN A 158 7.41 -10.86 -15.86
C ASN A 158 8.11 -9.99 -14.82
N TYR A 159 7.81 -8.69 -14.75
CA TYR A 159 8.35 -7.79 -13.74
C TYR A 159 8.01 -8.25 -12.31
N THR A 160 6.78 -8.71 -12.10
CA THR A 160 6.32 -9.20 -10.78
C THR A 160 7.03 -10.50 -10.40
N ILE A 161 7.23 -11.40 -11.35
CA ILE A 161 7.98 -12.65 -11.15
C ILE A 161 9.43 -12.34 -10.79
N ASP A 162 10.08 -11.52 -11.58
CA ASP A 162 11.49 -11.14 -11.34
C ASP A 162 11.70 -10.49 -9.97
N ARG A 163 10.68 -9.78 -9.47
CA ARG A 163 10.77 -9.05 -8.22
C ARG A 163 10.40 -9.86 -6.98
N HIS A 164 9.35 -10.71 -7.07
CA HIS A 164 8.72 -11.32 -5.91
C HIS A 164 8.70 -12.85 -5.93
N TYR A 165 8.89 -13.46 -7.12
CA TYR A 165 8.69 -14.88 -7.36
C TYR A 165 9.75 -15.45 -8.32
N PRO A 166 11.06 -15.15 -8.09
CA PRO A 166 12.12 -15.55 -9.02
C PRO A 166 12.20 -17.07 -9.22
N GLU A 167 11.64 -17.86 -8.30
CA GLU A 167 11.59 -19.31 -8.39
C GLU A 167 10.79 -19.85 -9.58
N ILE A 168 9.86 -19.06 -10.12
CA ILE A 168 9.04 -19.46 -11.28
C ILE A 168 9.48 -18.82 -12.60
N GLN A 169 10.65 -18.18 -12.66
CA GLN A 169 11.15 -17.55 -13.90
C GLN A 169 11.26 -18.51 -15.09
N THR A 170 11.55 -19.78 -14.82
CA THR A 170 11.70 -20.83 -15.84
C THR A 170 10.45 -21.69 -16.03
N SER A 171 9.33 -21.34 -15.39
CA SER A 171 8.08 -22.08 -15.54
C SER A 171 7.55 -22.01 -16.98
N ASN A 172 6.93 -23.11 -17.42
CA ASN A 172 6.22 -23.19 -18.69
C ASN A 172 4.86 -22.47 -18.65
N ASN A 173 4.31 -22.19 -17.44
CA ASN A 173 3.04 -21.52 -17.27
C ASN A 173 3.14 -20.44 -16.17
N LYS A 174 3.97 -19.43 -16.42
CA LYS A 174 4.29 -18.35 -15.47
C LYS A 174 3.07 -17.66 -14.88
N ALA A 175 2.05 -17.42 -15.69
CA ALA A 175 0.85 -16.70 -15.25
C ALA A 175 0.04 -17.52 -14.24
N LEU A 176 -0.13 -18.81 -14.48
CA LEU A 176 -0.85 -19.72 -13.58
C LEU A 176 -0.05 -19.92 -12.27
N ASP A 177 1.25 -20.12 -12.36
CA ASP A 177 2.09 -20.30 -11.18
C ASP A 177 2.14 -19.03 -10.33
N LEU A 178 2.22 -17.85 -10.97
CA LEU A 178 2.10 -16.57 -10.28
C LEU A 178 0.77 -16.45 -9.54
N LEU A 179 -0.35 -16.79 -10.22
CA LEU A 179 -1.68 -16.76 -9.59
C LEU A 179 -1.73 -17.67 -8.36
N ASN A 180 -1.23 -18.90 -8.46
CA ASN A 180 -1.24 -19.86 -7.35
C ASN A 180 -0.40 -19.33 -6.16
N LEU A 181 0.81 -18.83 -6.40
CA LEU A 181 1.67 -18.32 -5.35
C LEU A 181 1.08 -17.06 -4.67
N VAL A 182 0.45 -16.18 -5.46
CA VAL A 182 -0.25 -15.01 -4.89
C VAL A 182 -1.44 -15.44 -4.06
N MET A 183 -2.24 -16.40 -4.52
CA MET A 183 -3.36 -16.95 -3.74
C MET A 183 -2.89 -17.55 -2.42
N GLU A 184 -1.82 -18.37 -2.43
CA GLU A 184 -1.25 -18.95 -1.20
C GLU A 184 -0.83 -17.87 -0.21
N LYS A 185 -0.13 -16.82 -0.68
CA LYS A 185 0.28 -15.70 0.19
C LYS A 185 -0.91 -14.95 0.77
N GLN A 186 -1.96 -14.70 -0.02
CA GLN A 186 -3.16 -14.03 0.47
C GLN A 186 -3.92 -14.91 1.47
N CYS A 187 -4.07 -16.21 1.22
CA CYS A 187 -4.66 -17.14 2.18
C CYS A 187 -3.88 -17.15 3.50
N GLN A 188 -2.56 -17.26 3.43
CA GLN A 188 -1.70 -17.22 4.61
C GLN A 188 -1.81 -15.91 5.38
N LEU A 189 -1.91 -14.78 4.66
CA LEU A 189 -2.10 -13.47 5.26
C LEU A 189 -3.41 -13.38 6.04
N VAL A 190 -4.53 -13.79 5.43
CA VAL A 190 -5.86 -13.77 6.07
C VAL A 190 -5.89 -14.73 7.29
N VAL A 191 -5.30 -15.90 7.19
CA VAL A 191 -5.18 -16.83 8.34
C VAL A 191 -4.41 -16.18 9.50
N ASN A 192 -3.33 -15.46 9.19
CA ASN A 192 -2.56 -14.73 10.21
C ASN A 192 -3.36 -13.59 10.85
N TRP A 193 -4.18 -12.87 10.08
CA TRP A 193 -5.09 -11.85 10.63
C TRP A 193 -6.12 -12.47 11.57
N MET A 194 -6.77 -13.56 11.15
CA MET A 194 -7.75 -14.27 11.98
C MET A 194 -7.13 -14.77 13.28
N ARG A 195 -5.89 -15.26 13.26
CA ARG A 195 -5.16 -15.73 14.45
C ARG A 195 -5.04 -14.68 15.54
N VAL A 196 -4.95 -13.39 15.16
CA VAL A 196 -4.80 -12.27 16.11
C VAL A 196 -6.08 -11.44 16.25
N GLY A 197 -7.17 -11.87 15.64
CA GLY A 197 -8.45 -11.14 15.66
C GLY A 197 -8.43 -9.82 14.89
N PHE A 198 -7.52 -9.69 13.92
CA PHE A 198 -7.47 -8.49 13.07
C PHE A 198 -8.45 -8.61 11.90
N ILE A 199 -9.25 -7.57 11.69
CA ILE A 199 -10.17 -7.41 10.56
C ILE A 199 -9.71 -6.21 9.75
N HIS A 200 -9.35 -6.43 8.48
CA HIS A 200 -8.92 -5.37 7.57
C HIS A 200 -10.06 -4.41 7.20
N GLY A 201 -11.22 -4.96 6.95
CA GLY A 201 -12.45 -4.21 6.71
C GLY A 201 -12.66 -3.71 5.27
N VAL A 202 -11.66 -3.77 4.39
CA VAL A 202 -11.79 -3.44 2.95
C VAL A 202 -10.83 -4.31 2.12
N MET A 203 -11.29 -5.50 1.76
CA MET A 203 -10.51 -6.49 0.99
C MET A 203 -10.79 -6.44 -0.51
N ASN A 204 -10.87 -5.23 -1.06
CA ASN A 204 -10.90 -5.04 -2.51
C ASN A 204 -9.52 -5.30 -3.13
N THR A 205 -9.48 -5.59 -4.42
CA THR A 205 -8.25 -5.89 -5.17
C THR A 205 -7.26 -4.73 -5.22
N ASP A 206 -7.71 -3.51 -5.00
CA ASP A 206 -6.88 -2.32 -4.80
C ASP A 206 -6.21 -2.28 -3.41
N ASN A 207 -6.63 -3.12 -2.47
CA ASN A 207 -6.03 -3.28 -1.14
C ASN A 207 -5.36 -4.65 -0.93
N MET A 208 -5.05 -5.36 -2.00
CA MET A 208 -4.36 -6.64 -1.98
C MET A 208 -2.99 -6.53 -2.66
N ALA A 209 -1.93 -6.41 -1.85
CA ALA A 209 -0.57 -6.36 -2.37
C ALA A 209 -0.14 -7.71 -2.94
N ILE A 210 0.49 -7.69 -4.12
CA ILE A 210 0.95 -8.91 -4.80
C ILE A 210 2.05 -9.64 -3.98
N SER A 211 2.77 -8.90 -3.15
CA SER A 211 3.78 -9.44 -2.23
C SER A 211 3.20 -10.26 -1.06
N GLY A 212 1.89 -10.17 -0.81
CA GLY A 212 1.25 -10.76 0.37
C GLY A 212 1.41 -9.92 1.64
N GLU A 213 1.77 -8.64 1.52
CA GLU A 213 1.82 -7.70 2.63
C GLU A 213 0.47 -7.03 2.86
N THR A 214 0.10 -6.84 4.13
CA THR A 214 -1.07 -6.02 4.49
C THR A 214 -0.82 -4.56 4.08
N ILE A 215 -1.79 -3.92 3.46
CA ILE A 215 -1.68 -2.53 2.97
C ILE A 215 -3.00 -1.77 3.23
N ASP A 216 -2.90 -0.44 3.39
CA ASP A 216 -4.06 0.46 3.46
C ASP A 216 -4.99 0.25 4.66
N TYR A 217 -4.48 0.56 5.84
CA TYR A 217 -5.18 0.48 7.12
C TYR A 217 -6.24 1.59 7.28
N GLY A 218 -7.36 1.45 6.57
CA GLY A 218 -8.50 2.34 6.65
C GLY A 218 -9.43 2.00 7.83
N PRO A 219 -10.53 1.27 7.61
CA PRO A 219 -11.50 0.92 8.64
C PRO A 219 -11.12 -0.35 9.43
N CYS A 220 -9.83 -0.67 9.54
CA CYS A 220 -9.37 -1.87 10.23
C CYS A 220 -9.64 -1.81 11.73
N ALA A 221 -9.81 -2.98 12.35
CA ALA A 221 -10.00 -3.13 13.79
C ALA A 221 -9.45 -4.46 14.28
N PHE A 222 -9.22 -4.57 15.60
CA PHE A 222 -9.05 -5.84 16.30
C PHE A 222 -10.34 -6.19 17.04
N MET A 223 -10.70 -7.47 17.07
CA MET A 223 -11.81 -7.94 17.89
C MET A 223 -11.42 -7.89 19.37
N ASP A 224 -12.32 -7.40 20.23
CA ASP A 224 -12.13 -7.42 21.68
C ASP A 224 -12.29 -8.84 22.24
N HIS A 225 -13.18 -9.63 21.66
CA HIS A 225 -13.38 -11.05 21.94
C HIS A 225 -13.67 -11.77 20.63
N TYR A 226 -13.39 -13.07 20.60
CA TYR A 226 -13.64 -13.86 19.40
C TYR A 226 -15.14 -14.02 19.16
N ASP A 227 -15.58 -13.54 18.00
CA ASP A 227 -16.89 -13.80 17.44
C ASP A 227 -16.76 -13.95 15.91
N PRO A 228 -17.04 -15.16 15.36
CA PRO A 228 -16.92 -15.41 13.92
C PRO A 228 -17.91 -14.61 13.07
N LYS A 229 -18.90 -13.97 13.70
CA LYS A 229 -19.89 -13.11 13.03
C LYS A 229 -19.56 -11.62 13.15
N THR A 230 -18.40 -11.28 13.72
CA THR A 230 -18.03 -9.87 13.88
C THR A 230 -17.80 -9.22 12.52
N VAL A 231 -18.54 -8.14 12.25
CA VAL A 231 -18.45 -7.30 11.07
C VAL A 231 -18.25 -5.86 11.49
N PHE A 232 -17.17 -5.23 11.00
CA PHE A 232 -16.89 -3.80 11.25
C PHE A 232 -17.25 -2.89 10.07
N SER A 233 -17.65 -3.47 8.94
CA SER A 233 -18.08 -2.70 7.78
C SER A 233 -19.46 -2.09 8.03
N SER A 234 -19.59 -0.78 7.81
CA SER A 234 -20.88 -0.12 7.83
C SER A 234 -21.68 -0.34 6.53
N ILE A 235 -21.03 -0.84 5.49
CA ILE A 235 -21.58 -1.01 4.14
C ILE A 235 -22.02 -2.46 3.93
N ASP A 236 -21.18 -3.41 4.32
CA ASP A 236 -21.48 -4.82 4.29
C ASP A 236 -21.65 -5.33 5.74
N ARG A 237 -22.90 -5.44 6.17
CA ARG A 237 -23.25 -5.87 7.54
C ARG A 237 -23.46 -7.38 7.66
N PHE A 238 -23.49 -8.08 6.54
CA PHE A 238 -23.81 -9.51 6.52
C PHE A 238 -22.58 -10.38 6.16
N GLY A 239 -21.44 -9.76 5.83
CA GLY A 239 -20.15 -10.42 5.58
C GLY A 239 -19.98 -10.88 4.14
#